data_ef71beffda0e2a05be03721b9530619d
#
_entry.id   ef71beffda0e2a05be03721b9530619d
#
_cell.length_a   1.000
_cell.length_b   1.000
_cell.length_c   1.000
_cell.angle_alpha   90.00
_cell.angle_beta   90.00
_cell.angle_gamma   90.00
#
_symmetry.space_group_name_H-M   'P 1'
#
loop_
_entity.id
_entity.type
_entity.pdbx_description
1 polymer ?
#
loop_
_entity_poly.entity_id
_entity_poly.type
_entity_poly.pdbx_seq_one_letter_code
_entity_poly.pdbx_strand_id
1 'polypeptide(L)'
;QKIGADVYVFDDDINKKEIPKNVTVVSCADFSDVADLTILSPAISIDNPSIQKAVAKNKVTGELAFAADFLESEFIAVSGTNGNTTVTLMINDVLNGAGYESYALGNIGVPLSEKALSLTPDDIAVVEISSFQLETTKRLCPDIAVLTNVTSDHLDRHKTLDNYKNLKAKLFEG
;
A
#
# COMPACT_ATOMS: atom_id res chain seq x y z
N GLN A 1 8.59 -10.31 9.90
CA GLN A 1 9.67 -11.02 10.59
C GLN A 1 10.72 -10.09 11.22
N LYS A 2 11.13 -9.01 10.54
CA LYS A 2 12.08 -8.02 11.12
C LYS A 2 11.59 -7.44 12.47
N ILE A 3 10.28 -7.42 12.68
CA ILE A 3 9.63 -6.95 13.92
C ILE A 3 9.18 -8.11 14.83
N GLY A 4 9.65 -9.31 14.61
CA GLY A 4 9.36 -10.48 15.46
C GLY A 4 8.02 -11.19 15.17
N ALA A 5 7.36 -10.89 14.04
CA ALA A 5 6.11 -11.54 13.67
C ALA A 5 6.31 -12.91 13.03
N ASP A 6 5.43 -13.87 13.36
CA ASP A 6 5.26 -15.09 12.60
C ASP A 6 4.51 -14.80 11.30
N VAL A 7 5.13 -15.13 10.16
CA VAL A 7 4.59 -14.78 8.85
C VAL A 7 4.00 -16.01 8.18
N TYR A 8 2.73 -15.87 7.82
CA TYR A 8 1.98 -16.85 7.02
C TYR A 8 1.72 -16.28 5.62
N VAL A 9 1.75 -17.11 4.60
CA VAL A 9 1.44 -16.71 3.23
C VAL A 9 0.36 -17.60 2.64
N PHE A 10 -0.58 -16.96 1.95
CA PHE A 10 -1.59 -17.59 1.12
C PHE A 10 -1.57 -16.95 -0.27
N ASP A 11 -1.60 -17.79 -1.31
CA ASP A 11 -1.72 -17.37 -2.71
C ASP A 11 -2.35 -18.54 -3.48
N ASP A 12 -3.28 -18.27 -4.40
CA ASP A 12 -3.93 -19.31 -5.21
C ASP A 12 -2.93 -20.06 -6.11
N ASP A 13 -1.84 -19.38 -6.50
CA ASP A 13 -0.76 -19.93 -7.34
C ASP A 13 0.54 -20.17 -6.54
N ILE A 14 0.45 -20.50 -5.27
CA ILE A 14 1.58 -20.60 -4.34
C ILE A 14 2.73 -21.50 -4.86
N ASN A 15 2.40 -22.57 -5.59
CA ASN A 15 3.37 -23.50 -6.16
C ASN A 15 4.23 -22.91 -7.28
N LYS A 16 3.86 -21.74 -7.82
CA LYS A 16 4.59 -21.00 -8.86
C LYS A 16 5.46 -19.88 -8.30
N LYS A 17 5.47 -19.69 -6.98
CA LYS A 17 6.16 -18.59 -6.30
C LYS A 17 7.41 -19.08 -5.57
N GLU A 18 8.45 -18.25 -5.57
CA GLU A 18 9.55 -18.42 -4.61
C GLU A 18 9.12 -17.92 -3.24
N ILE A 19 9.06 -18.85 -2.28
CA ILE A 19 8.64 -18.54 -0.92
C ILE A 19 9.86 -18.48 -0.02
N PRO A 20 10.06 -17.42 0.76
CA PRO A 20 11.15 -17.36 1.75
C PRO A 20 11.09 -18.53 2.72
N LYS A 21 12.24 -19.10 3.09
CA LYS A 21 12.34 -20.32 3.90
C LYS A 21 11.72 -20.23 5.30
N ASN A 22 11.53 -19.02 5.80
CA ASN A 22 11.05 -18.73 7.15
C ASN A 22 9.59 -18.21 7.15
N VAL A 23 8.81 -18.54 6.11
CA VAL A 23 7.40 -18.22 6.00
C VAL A 23 6.60 -19.51 5.95
N THR A 24 5.49 -19.57 6.67
CA THR A 24 4.60 -20.73 6.68
C THR A 24 3.50 -20.56 5.62
N VAL A 25 3.41 -21.53 4.70
CA VAL A 25 2.31 -21.56 3.72
C VAL A 25 1.06 -22.11 4.40
N VAL A 26 -0.06 -21.41 4.24
CA VAL A 26 -1.37 -21.82 4.77
C VAL A 26 -2.42 -21.92 3.67
N SER A 27 -3.47 -22.68 3.92
CA SER A 27 -4.62 -22.77 3.01
C SER A 27 -5.55 -21.57 3.12
N CYS A 28 -6.36 -21.34 2.08
CA CYS A 28 -7.42 -20.32 2.09
C CYS A 28 -8.40 -20.49 3.27
N ALA A 29 -8.68 -21.73 3.69
CA ALA A 29 -9.61 -22.00 4.79
C ALA A 29 -9.05 -21.58 6.16
N ASP A 30 -7.74 -21.67 6.33
CA ASP A 30 -7.10 -21.60 7.65
C ASP A 30 -6.49 -20.24 7.98
N PHE A 31 -6.09 -19.42 6.96
CA PHE A 31 -5.30 -18.22 7.22
C PHE A 31 -5.99 -17.20 8.15
N SER A 32 -7.31 -17.04 8.03
CA SER A 32 -8.06 -16.07 8.85
C SER A 32 -8.23 -16.50 10.32
N ASP A 33 -7.94 -17.75 10.65
CA ASP A 33 -8.02 -18.28 12.01
C ASP A 33 -6.66 -18.26 12.70
N VAL A 34 -5.56 -18.38 11.95
CA VAL A 34 -4.19 -18.37 12.47
C VAL A 34 -3.59 -16.98 12.54
N ALA A 35 -4.02 -16.04 11.70
CA ALA A 35 -3.45 -14.70 11.63
C ALA A 35 -4.18 -13.69 12.55
N ASP A 36 -3.40 -12.86 13.24
CA ASP A 36 -3.90 -11.69 13.96
C ASP A 36 -4.18 -10.53 13.02
N LEU A 37 -3.41 -10.41 11.94
CA LEU A 37 -3.55 -9.40 10.89
C LEU A 37 -3.34 -10.04 9.52
N THR A 38 -4.18 -9.69 8.55
CA THR A 38 -4.06 -10.08 7.15
C THR A 38 -3.67 -8.87 6.31
N ILE A 39 -2.52 -8.94 5.65
CA ILE A 39 -2.04 -7.90 4.74
C ILE A 39 -2.37 -8.33 3.31
N LEU A 40 -3.15 -7.51 2.61
CA LEU A 40 -3.56 -7.81 1.24
C LEU A 40 -2.64 -7.17 0.20
N SER A 41 -2.36 -7.94 -0.85
CA SER A 41 -1.87 -7.37 -2.11
C SER A 41 -2.97 -6.47 -2.72
N PRO A 42 -2.63 -5.32 -3.32
CA PRO A 42 -3.60 -4.43 -3.96
C PRO A 42 -4.42 -5.10 -5.08
N ALA A 43 -3.89 -6.15 -5.70
CA ALA A 43 -4.60 -6.94 -6.71
C ALA A 43 -5.83 -7.67 -6.16
N ILE A 44 -5.83 -8.02 -4.86
CA ILE A 44 -6.93 -8.75 -4.23
C ILE A 44 -8.02 -7.74 -3.81
N SER A 45 -9.24 -7.95 -4.36
CA SER A 45 -10.39 -7.14 -3.96
C SER A 45 -10.79 -7.43 -2.51
N ILE A 46 -11.21 -6.40 -1.78
CA ILE A 46 -11.79 -6.56 -0.46
C ILE A 46 -13.08 -7.39 -0.50
N ASP A 47 -13.75 -7.45 -1.66
CA ASP A 47 -14.96 -8.27 -1.88
C ASP A 47 -14.64 -9.73 -2.22
N ASN A 48 -13.35 -10.12 -2.30
CA ASN A 48 -12.98 -11.49 -2.61
C ASN A 48 -13.52 -12.47 -1.54
N PRO A 49 -14.29 -13.50 -1.94
CA PRO A 49 -14.89 -14.46 -0.98
C PRO A 49 -13.86 -15.10 -0.05
N SER A 50 -12.64 -15.35 -0.52
CA SER A 50 -11.58 -16.01 0.26
C SER A 50 -11.16 -15.23 1.49
N ILE A 51 -11.33 -13.90 1.51
CA ILE A 51 -10.89 -13.04 2.63
C ILE A 51 -12.04 -12.54 3.52
N GLN A 52 -13.30 -12.84 3.16
CA GLN A 52 -14.48 -12.29 3.89
C GLN A 52 -14.47 -12.61 5.38
N LYS A 53 -13.96 -13.77 5.76
CA LYS A 53 -13.83 -14.16 7.17
C LYS A 53 -12.85 -13.26 7.93
N ALA A 54 -11.74 -12.87 7.31
CA ALA A 54 -10.77 -11.92 7.88
C ALA A 54 -11.34 -10.49 7.89
N VAL A 55 -12.06 -10.08 6.85
CA VAL A 55 -12.75 -8.79 6.78
C VAL A 55 -13.78 -8.66 7.90
N ALA A 56 -14.62 -9.69 8.11
CA ALA A 56 -15.62 -9.71 9.18
C ALA A 56 -15.00 -9.61 10.59
N LYS A 57 -13.77 -10.09 10.78
CA LYS A 57 -13.01 -9.97 12.03
C LYS A 57 -12.26 -8.63 12.15
N ASN A 58 -12.39 -7.74 11.18
CA ASN A 58 -11.64 -6.45 11.10
C ASN A 58 -10.10 -6.61 11.16
N LYS A 59 -9.59 -7.71 10.61
CA LYS A 59 -8.18 -8.11 10.63
C LYS A 59 -7.48 -7.90 9.28
N VAL A 60 -7.97 -6.99 8.46
CA VAL A 60 -7.46 -6.75 7.10
C VAL A 60 -6.92 -5.34 6.96
N THR A 61 -5.74 -5.23 6.36
CA THR A 61 -5.11 -3.99 5.91
C THR A 61 -4.38 -4.20 4.59
N GLY A 62 -4.06 -3.13 3.89
CA GLY A 62 -3.18 -3.17 2.71
C GLY A 62 -1.71 -3.04 3.09
N GLU A 63 -0.82 -3.43 2.18
CA GLU A 63 0.63 -3.31 2.34
C GLU A 63 1.04 -1.86 2.63
N LEU A 64 0.50 -0.90 1.87
CA LEU A 64 0.79 0.53 2.02
C LEU A 64 0.45 1.04 3.43
N ALA A 65 -0.77 0.79 3.89
CA ALA A 65 -1.24 1.26 5.19
C ALA A 65 -0.45 0.63 6.33
N PHE A 66 -0.15 -0.67 6.23
CA PHE A 66 0.68 -1.38 7.20
C PHE A 66 2.10 -0.81 7.26
N ALA A 67 2.70 -0.54 6.10
CA ALA A 67 4.06 0.00 6.05
C ALA A 67 4.15 1.44 6.55
N ALA A 68 3.13 2.26 6.29
CA ALA A 68 3.08 3.65 6.73
C ALA A 68 3.05 3.78 8.27
N ASP A 69 2.50 2.80 9.00
CA ASP A 69 2.50 2.77 10.46
C ASP A 69 3.92 2.64 11.08
N PHE A 70 4.92 2.25 10.28
CA PHE A 70 6.32 2.10 10.70
C PHE A 70 7.24 3.17 10.10
N LEU A 71 6.68 4.13 9.39
CA LEU A 71 7.45 5.17 8.71
C LEU A 71 7.82 6.27 9.72
N GLU A 72 9.12 6.52 9.87
CA GLU A 72 9.64 7.61 10.71
C GLU A 72 10.04 8.84 9.88
N SER A 73 10.22 8.69 8.57
CA SER A 73 10.58 9.75 7.63
C SER A 73 9.41 10.67 7.32
N GLU A 74 9.69 11.86 6.77
CA GLU A 74 8.65 12.66 6.11
C GLU A 74 7.99 11.87 4.98
N PHE A 75 6.69 12.05 4.81
CA PHE A 75 5.87 11.29 3.88
C PHE A 75 5.09 12.19 2.90
N ILE A 76 5.48 12.15 1.64
CA ILE A 76 4.79 12.82 0.53
C ILE A 76 3.98 11.78 -0.25
N ALA A 77 2.67 11.85 -0.18
CA ALA A 77 1.76 10.96 -0.91
C ALA A 77 1.35 11.57 -2.25
N VAL A 78 1.52 10.81 -3.33
CA VAL A 78 1.16 11.25 -4.70
C VAL A 78 0.15 10.26 -5.30
N SER A 79 -0.99 10.76 -5.75
CA SER A 79 -1.98 9.96 -6.45
C SER A 79 -2.57 10.72 -7.64
N GLY A 80 -3.33 10.02 -8.47
CA GLY A 80 -4.03 10.56 -9.61
C GLY A 80 -4.50 9.47 -10.56
N THR A 81 -5.26 9.85 -11.59
CA THR A 81 -5.55 8.95 -12.69
C THR A 81 -4.36 8.89 -13.64
N ASN A 82 -3.82 10.05 -14.00
CA ASN A 82 -2.68 10.17 -14.91
C ASN A 82 -1.60 11.10 -14.34
N GLY A 83 -0.34 10.81 -14.67
CA GLY A 83 0.81 11.64 -14.34
C GLY A 83 1.35 11.47 -12.92
N ASN A 84 0.73 10.64 -12.07
CA ASN A 84 1.19 10.35 -10.72
C ASN A 84 2.64 9.83 -10.71
N THR A 85 2.98 8.85 -11.53
CA THR A 85 4.36 8.34 -11.66
C THR A 85 5.36 9.45 -12.01
N THR A 86 5.04 10.26 -13.03
CA THR A 86 5.91 11.36 -13.44
C THR A 86 6.10 12.36 -12.32
N VAL A 87 5.02 12.77 -11.64
CA VAL A 87 5.08 13.73 -10.53
C VAL A 87 5.85 13.16 -9.35
N THR A 88 5.66 11.88 -8.99
CA THR A 88 6.44 11.22 -7.93
C THR A 88 7.93 11.26 -8.23
N LEU A 89 8.33 10.88 -9.44
CA LEU A 89 9.73 10.89 -9.84
C LEU A 89 10.30 12.32 -9.90
N MET A 90 9.54 13.29 -10.41
CA MET A 90 9.98 14.70 -10.45
C MET A 90 10.18 15.27 -9.04
N ILE A 91 9.28 15.01 -8.10
CA ILE A 91 9.45 15.45 -6.70
C ILE A 91 10.71 14.82 -6.12
N ASN A 92 10.89 13.51 -6.28
CA ASN A 92 12.08 12.80 -5.82
C ASN A 92 13.38 13.36 -6.39
N ASP A 93 13.42 13.60 -7.71
CA ASP A 93 14.61 14.15 -8.38
C ASP A 93 14.94 15.57 -7.92
N VAL A 94 13.92 16.42 -7.71
CA VAL A 94 14.09 17.79 -7.21
C VAL A 94 14.63 17.78 -5.78
N LEU A 95 14.09 16.94 -4.91
CA LEU A 95 14.55 16.81 -3.52
C LEU A 95 16.00 16.32 -3.45
N ASN A 96 16.34 15.27 -4.18
CA ASN A 96 17.71 14.74 -4.26
C ASN A 96 18.67 15.80 -4.86
N GLY A 97 18.23 16.54 -5.90
CA GLY A 97 19.00 17.65 -6.49
C GLY A 97 19.23 18.81 -5.53
N ALA A 98 18.34 19.00 -4.55
CA ALA A 98 18.45 20.00 -3.49
C ALA A 98 19.28 19.51 -2.28
N GLY A 99 19.73 18.26 -2.28
CA GLY A 99 20.60 17.68 -1.23
C GLY A 99 19.84 16.95 -0.11
N TYR A 100 18.54 16.67 -0.29
CA TYR A 100 17.80 15.80 0.62
C TYR A 100 17.97 14.33 0.21
N GLU A 101 17.92 13.41 1.17
CA GLU A 101 17.84 11.98 0.91
C GLU A 101 16.37 11.60 0.70
N SER A 102 15.95 11.44 -0.57
CA SER A 102 14.56 11.10 -0.89
C SER A 102 14.44 9.83 -1.73
N TYR A 103 13.33 9.11 -1.57
CA TYR A 103 13.08 7.80 -2.16
C TYR A 103 11.71 7.75 -2.83
N ALA A 104 11.68 7.44 -4.13
CA ALA A 104 10.44 7.17 -4.86
C ALA A 104 9.99 5.73 -4.59
N LEU A 105 8.82 5.55 -3.98
CA LEU A 105 8.33 4.29 -3.44
C LEU A 105 6.85 4.05 -3.78
N GLY A 106 6.35 2.88 -3.42
CA GLY A 106 4.92 2.56 -3.42
C GLY A 106 4.45 1.80 -4.65
N ASN A 107 3.49 2.34 -5.38
CA ASN A 107 2.93 1.70 -6.59
C ASN A 107 3.95 1.64 -7.76
N ILE A 108 5.04 2.36 -7.66
CA ILE A 108 6.17 2.32 -8.59
C ILE A 108 7.45 1.87 -7.87
N GLY A 109 8.35 1.24 -8.62
CA GLY A 109 9.68 0.88 -8.13
C GLY A 109 9.63 -0.08 -6.96
N VAL A 110 10.00 0.42 -5.77
CA VAL A 110 10.13 -0.37 -4.54
C VAL A 110 8.90 -0.20 -3.65
N PRO A 111 8.28 -1.28 -3.16
CA PRO A 111 7.17 -1.19 -2.22
C PRO A 111 7.56 -0.44 -0.94
N LEU A 112 6.60 0.28 -0.34
CA LEU A 112 6.87 1.03 0.89
C LEU A 112 7.36 0.11 2.03
N SER A 113 6.77 -1.08 2.15
CA SER A 113 7.12 -2.08 3.17
C SER A 113 8.58 -2.58 3.11
N GLU A 114 9.23 -2.48 1.95
CA GLU A 114 10.65 -2.86 1.82
C GLU A 114 11.57 -1.83 2.49
N LYS A 115 11.19 -0.56 2.48
CA LYS A 115 11.99 0.58 2.93
C LYS A 115 11.58 1.13 4.30
N ALA A 116 10.31 1.07 4.68
CA ALA A 116 9.75 1.76 5.84
C ALA A 116 10.57 1.63 7.14
N LEU A 117 11.09 0.42 7.43
CA LEU A 117 11.92 0.18 8.63
C LEU A 117 13.38 0.66 8.52
N SER A 118 13.79 1.16 7.38
CA SER A 118 15.17 1.63 7.15
C SER A 118 15.27 3.13 6.90
N LEU A 119 14.16 3.78 6.68
CA LEU A 119 14.11 5.24 6.56
C LEU A 119 14.16 5.89 7.94
N THR A 120 14.86 7.00 8.02
CA THR A 120 15.06 7.80 9.23
C THR A 120 14.26 9.10 9.15
N PRO A 121 14.13 9.85 10.25
CA PRO A 121 13.48 11.18 10.23
C PRO A 121 14.14 12.22 9.30
N ASP A 122 15.37 11.99 8.89
CA ASP A 122 16.10 12.88 7.95
C ASP A 122 15.82 12.53 6.48
N ASP A 123 15.17 11.39 6.21
CA ASP A 123 14.80 10.93 4.88
C ASP A 123 13.40 11.44 4.46
N ILE A 124 13.12 11.40 3.15
CA ILE A 124 11.80 11.76 2.60
C ILE A 124 11.28 10.60 1.74
N ALA A 125 10.15 10.02 2.14
CA ALA A 125 9.44 9.03 1.33
C ALA A 125 8.47 9.71 0.36
N VAL A 126 8.73 9.66 -0.94
CA VAL A 126 7.83 10.14 -2.00
C VAL A 126 7.08 8.93 -2.55
N VAL A 127 5.83 8.75 -2.14
CA VAL A 127 5.10 7.50 -2.35
C VAL A 127 3.99 7.67 -3.37
N GLU A 128 4.09 6.97 -4.51
CA GLU A 128 2.99 6.85 -5.45
C GLU A 128 1.92 5.89 -4.88
N ILE A 129 0.66 6.32 -4.89
CA ILE A 129 -0.45 5.57 -4.32
C ILE A 129 -1.54 5.34 -5.35
N SER A 130 -1.87 4.07 -5.61
CA SER A 130 -2.97 3.66 -6.46
C SER A 130 -4.31 3.68 -5.71
N SER A 131 -5.42 3.75 -6.46
CA SER A 131 -6.76 3.62 -5.88
C SER A 131 -7.00 2.24 -5.23
N PHE A 132 -6.36 1.20 -5.73
CA PHE A 132 -6.46 -0.15 -5.17
C PHE A 132 -5.82 -0.26 -3.79
N GLN A 133 -4.68 0.41 -3.57
CA GLN A 133 -4.06 0.51 -2.25
C GLN A 133 -4.94 1.28 -1.26
N LEU A 134 -5.64 2.34 -1.73
CA LEU A 134 -6.55 3.13 -0.91
C LEU A 134 -7.84 2.37 -0.50
N GLU A 135 -8.24 1.31 -1.20
CA GLU A 135 -9.39 0.48 -0.79
C GLU A 135 -9.20 -0.11 0.61
N THR A 136 -8.00 -0.59 0.90
CA THR A 136 -7.65 -1.26 2.15
C THR A 136 -6.99 -0.34 3.18
N THR A 137 -6.87 0.94 2.84
CA THR A 137 -6.33 1.99 3.71
C THR A 137 -7.47 2.63 4.50
N LYS A 138 -7.45 2.48 5.83
CA LYS A 138 -8.42 3.12 6.72
C LYS A 138 -8.05 4.56 7.01
N ARG A 139 -6.78 4.81 7.25
CA ARG A 139 -6.22 6.12 7.52
C ARG A 139 -4.81 6.18 6.93
N LEU A 140 -4.50 7.33 6.35
CA LEU A 140 -3.16 7.65 5.88
C LEU A 140 -2.88 9.10 6.30
N CYS A 141 -1.75 9.36 6.90
CA CYS A 141 -1.40 10.68 7.40
C CYS A 141 -0.10 11.17 6.73
N PRO A 142 -0.15 11.50 5.43
CA PRO A 142 1.02 12.09 4.78
C PRO A 142 1.23 13.52 5.28
N ASP A 143 2.49 13.95 5.35
CA ASP A 143 2.84 15.35 5.62
C ASP A 143 2.42 16.25 4.47
N ILE A 144 2.54 15.73 3.22
CA ILE A 144 2.08 16.40 2.00
C ILE A 144 1.29 15.41 1.15
N ALA A 145 0.10 15.80 0.71
CA ALA A 145 -0.73 15.03 -0.22
C ALA A 145 -0.86 15.75 -1.57
N VAL A 146 -0.57 15.05 -2.65
CA VAL A 146 -0.64 15.55 -4.03
C VAL A 146 -1.63 14.72 -4.83
N LEU A 147 -2.65 15.36 -5.40
CA LEU A 147 -3.58 14.76 -6.34
C LEU A 147 -3.46 15.44 -7.69
N THR A 148 -2.94 14.74 -8.70
CA THR A 148 -2.69 15.31 -10.03
C THR A 148 -3.97 15.60 -10.80
N ASN A 149 -4.84 14.60 -10.89
CA ASN A 149 -6.16 14.69 -11.52
C ASN A 149 -7.02 13.47 -11.16
N VAL A 150 -8.33 13.59 -11.40
CA VAL A 150 -9.27 12.45 -11.30
C VAL A 150 -10.17 12.44 -12.52
N THR A 151 -9.96 11.47 -13.40
CA THR A 151 -10.81 11.19 -14.56
C THR A 151 -11.36 9.78 -14.46
N SER A 152 -12.29 9.40 -15.32
CA SER A 152 -12.92 8.07 -15.29
C SER A 152 -11.87 6.99 -15.61
N ASP A 153 -11.62 6.08 -14.65
CA ASP A 153 -10.73 4.94 -14.79
C ASP A 153 -11.10 3.83 -13.78
N HIS A 154 -10.70 2.60 -14.06
CA HIS A 154 -10.89 1.43 -13.18
C HIS A 154 -12.34 1.23 -12.68
N LEU A 155 -13.35 1.59 -13.49
CA LEU A 155 -14.77 1.47 -13.11
C LEU A 155 -15.26 0.01 -13.06
N ASP A 156 -14.56 -0.91 -13.69
CA ASP A 156 -14.76 -2.36 -13.50
C ASP A 156 -14.60 -2.76 -12.02
N ARG A 157 -13.64 -2.15 -11.32
CA ARG A 157 -13.36 -2.35 -9.89
C ARG A 157 -14.20 -1.44 -9.01
N HIS A 158 -14.13 -0.14 -9.23
CA HIS A 158 -14.71 0.89 -8.34
C HIS A 158 -16.19 1.18 -8.58
N LYS A 159 -16.79 0.62 -9.65
CA LYS A 159 -18.20 0.68 -10.06
C LYS A 159 -18.63 2.07 -10.56
N THR A 160 -18.34 3.15 -9.84
CA THR A 160 -18.72 4.51 -10.21
C THR A 160 -17.55 5.49 -10.11
N LEU A 161 -17.62 6.59 -10.87
CA LEU A 161 -16.64 7.66 -10.78
C LEU A 161 -16.63 8.30 -9.38
N ASP A 162 -17.76 8.39 -8.71
CA ASP A 162 -17.83 8.97 -7.37
C ASP A 162 -17.15 8.08 -6.32
N ASN A 163 -17.30 6.76 -6.41
CA ASN A 163 -16.54 5.84 -5.57
C ASN A 163 -15.02 5.99 -5.80
N TYR A 164 -14.61 6.12 -7.06
CA TYR A 164 -13.20 6.33 -7.41
C TYR A 164 -12.65 7.65 -6.86
N LYS A 165 -13.43 8.75 -6.96
CA LYS A 165 -13.08 10.05 -6.36
C LYS A 165 -12.96 9.95 -4.84
N ASN A 166 -13.95 9.32 -4.18
CA ASN A 166 -13.95 9.15 -2.72
C ASN A 166 -12.76 8.36 -2.23
N LEU A 167 -12.34 7.31 -2.98
CA LEU A 167 -11.12 6.58 -2.64
C LEU A 167 -9.88 7.48 -2.70
N LYS A 168 -9.73 8.28 -3.75
CA LYS A 168 -8.58 9.19 -3.86
C LYS A 168 -8.63 10.33 -2.83
N ALA A 169 -9.81 10.74 -2.41
CA ALA A 169 -9.98 11.76 -1.38
C ALA A 169 -9.43 11.34 0.00
N LYS A 170 -9.34 10.02 0.27
CA LYS A 170 -8.70 9.50 1.50
C LYS A 170 -7.27 9.99 1.71
N LEU A 171 -6.58 10.43 0.65
CA LEU A 171 -5.25 11.03 0.77
C LEU A 171 -5.24 12.26 1.71
N PHE A 172 -6.38 12.92 1.87
CA PHE A 172 -6.53 14.20 2.57
C PHE A 172 -7.29 14.06 3.90
N GLU A 173 -7.60 12.82 4.33
CA GLU A 173 -8.38 12.52 5.55
C GLU A 173 -7.47 12.20 6.77
N GLY A 174 -6.23 12.63 6.75
CA GLY A 174 -5.23 12.38 7.80
C GLY A 174 -5.40 13.19 9.09
#